data_2d8cb0a11784bb8e8fe2590b8e446bc5
#
_entry.id   2d8cb0a11784bb8e8fe2590b8e446bc5
#
_cell.length_a   1.000
_cell.length_b   1.000
_cell.length_c   1.000
_cell.angle_alpha   90.00
_cell.angle_beta   90.00
_cell.angle_gamma   90.00
#
_symmetry.space_group_name_H-M   'P 1'
#
loop_
_entity.id
_entity.type
_entity.pdbx_description
1 polymer ?
#
loop_
_entity_poly.entity_id
_entity_poly.type
_entity_poly.pdbx_seq_one_letter_code
_entity_poly.pdbx_strand_id
1 'polypeptide(L)'
;MTPNPQLEPAPPMREAAARVVDFFESLTPASLDRLDALYAPGAYFKDPFNEVRGVPAIRQVFEHMYASLAQPRFVVTGCIVDGAECFLTWDFQFHFSRFDTRALQTVRGGSHLKFNPAGLLAFHRDYWDAAEELY
;
A
#
# COMPACT_ATOMS: atom_id res chain seq x y z
N MET A 1 -9.16 -9.54 -35.03
CA MET A 1 -8.14 -8.53 -34.73
C MET A 1 -7.63 -8.73 -33.31
N THR A 2 -6.34 -8.96 -33.17
CA THR A 2 -5.74 -9.20 -31.86
C THR A 2 -5.57 -7.86 -31.12
N PRO A 3 -6.00 -7.74 -29.85
CA PRO A 3 -5.74 -6.52 -29.08
C PRO A 3 -4.23 -6.28 -28.98
N ASN A 4 -3.83 -5.03 -28.99
CA ASN A 4 -2.43 -4.70 -28.75
C ASN A 4 -2.09 -5.01 -27.28
N PRO A 5 -1.21 -5.98 -27.01
CA PRO A 5 -0.90 -6.39 -25.63
C PRO A 5 -0.21 -5.30 -24.83
N GLN A 6 0.25 -4.21 -25.46
CA GLN A 6 0.87 -3.07 -24.77
C GLN A 6 -0.17 -2.09 -24.22
N LEU A 7 -1.42 -2.15 -24.68
CA LEU A 7 -2.50 -1.23 -24.27
C LEU A 7 -3.32 -1.78 -23.12
N GLU A 8 -3.24 -3.07 -22.84
CA GLU A 8 -3.98 -3.70 -21.74
C GLU A 8 -3.01 -4.40 -20.80
N PRO A 9 -3.22 -4.28 -19.47
CA PRO A 9 -2.42 -5.03 -18.51
C PRO A 9 -2.55 -6.52 -18.74
N ALA A 10 -1.46 -7.26 -18.60
CA ALA A 10 -1.52 -8.72 -18.61
C ALA A 10 -2.42 -9.20 -17.46
N PRO A 11 -3.25 -10.26 -17.66
CA PRO A 11 -4.10 -10.78 -16.59
C PRO A 11 -3.37 -11.05 -15.27
N PRO A 12 -2.15 -11.64 -15.23
CA PRO A 12 -1.42 -11.82 -13.98
C PRO A 12 -1.13 -10.50 -13.24
N MET A 13 -0.91 -9.41 -13.96
CA MET A 13 -0.65 -8.10 -13.34
C MET A 13 -1.93 -7.48 -12.77
N ARG A 14 -3.07 -7.67 -13.40
CA ARG A 14 -4.36 -7.27 -12.83
C ARG A 14 -4.69 -8.05 -11.57
N GLU A 15 -4.41 -9.34 -11.57
CA GLU A 15 -4.58 -10.19 -10.40
C GLU A 15 -3.63 -9.78 -9.27
N ALA A 16 -2.38 -9.43 -9.60
CA ALA A 16 -1.41 -8.95 -8.63
C ALA A 16 -1.89 -7.64 -7.99
N ALA A 17 -2.40 -6.69 -8.79
CA ALA A 17 -2.96 -5.44 -8.28
C ALA A 17 -4.17 -5.70 -7.37
N ALA A 18 -5.07 -6.61 -7.76
CA ALA A 18 -6.23 -6.98 -6.96
C ALA A 18 -5.82 -7.58 -5.61
N ARG A 19 -4.79 -8.43 -5.58
CA ARG A 19 -4.27 -8.99 -4.33
C ARG A 19 -3.73 -7.91 -3.40
N VAL A 20 -3.07 -6.91 -3.94
CA VAL A 20 -2.56 -5.78 -3.14
C VAL A 20 -3.72 -4.98 -2.54
N VAL A 21 -4.73 -4.66 -3.36
CA VAL A 21 -5.93 -3.95 -2.87
C VAL A 21 -6.59 -4.74 -1.74
N ASP A 22 -6.83 -6.04 -1.96
CA ASP A 22 -7.46 -6.89 -0.94
C ASP A 22 -6.62 -6.94 0.34
N PHE A 23 -5.30 -7.05 0.21
CA PHE A 23 -4.41 -7.10 1.35
C PHE A 23 -4.52 -5.82 2.19
N PHE A 24 -4.45 -4.65 1.55
CA PHE A 24 -4.50 -3.38 2.29
C PHE A 24 -5.88 -3.07 2.84
N GLU A 25 -6.95 -3.41 2.12
CA GLU A 25 -8.31 -3.19 2.62
C GLU A 25 -8.70 -4.12 3.77
N SER A 26 -8.06 -5.30 3.86
CA SER A 26 -8.29 -6.27 4.94
C SER A 26 -7.15 -6.32 5.96
N LEU A 27 -6.29 -5.32 5.97
CA LEU A 27 -5.09 -5.29 6.80
C LEU A 27 -5.43 -5.35 8.29
N THR A 28 -4.74 -6.26 8.99
CA THR A 28 -4.78 -6.41 10.45
C THR A 28 -3.34 -6.66 10.94
N PRO A 29 -3.06 -6.57 12.25
CA PRO A 29 -1.74 -6.95 12.75
C PRO A 29 -1.31 -8.36 12.34
N ALA A 30 -2.25 -9.31 12.28
CA ALA A 30 -1.95 -10.68 11.84
C ALA A 30 -1.56 -10.76 10.37
N SER A 31 -2.00 -9.82 9.52
CA SER A 31 -1.64 -9.78 8.11
C SER A 31 -0.14 -9.59 7.89
N LEU A 32 0.57 -9.03 8.88
CA LEU A 32 2.02 -8.77 8.77
C LEU A 32 2.83 -10.06 8.65
N ASP A 33 2.28 -11.20 9.05
CA ASP A 33 2.91 -12.51 8.86
C ASP A 33 2.88 -12.98 7.41
N ARG A 34 2.14 -12.29 6.53
CA ARG A 34 2.00 -12.63 5.11
C ARG A 34 2.63 -11.58 4.18
N LEU A 35 3.44 -10.66 4.71
CA LEU A 35 4.10 -9.64 3.87
C LEU A 35 5.03 -10.26 2.82
N ASP A 36 5.64 -11.40 3.12
CA ASP A 36 6.51 -12.11 2.19
C ASP A 36 5.75 -12.76 1.01
N ALA A 37 4.44 -12.91 1.12
CA ALA A 37 3.59 -13.32 0.00
C ALA A 37 3.16 -12.14 -0.89
N LEU A 38 3.35 -10.91 -0.42
CA LEU A 38 2.97 -9.68 -1.13
C LEU A 38 4.19 -8.98 -1.73
N TYR A 39 5.27 -8.86 -0.96
CA TYR A 39 6.49 -8.15 -1.34
C TYR A 39 7.59 -9.10 -1.75
N ALA A 40 8.38 -8.70 -2.76
CA ALA A 40 9.63 -9.37 -3.07
C ALA A 40 10.63 -9.22 -1.91
N PRO A 41 11.58 -10.16 -1.73
CA PRO A 41 12.50 -10.13 -0.59
C PRO A 41 13.27 -8.82 -0.43
N GLY A 42 13.71 -8.21 -1.54
CA GLY A 42 14.45 -6.95 -1.52
C GLY A 42 13.60 -5.73 -1.87
N ALA A 43 12.30 -5.77 -1.66
CA ALA A 43 11.38 -4.72 -2.05
C ALA A 43 11.75 -3.37 -1.45
N TYR A 44 11.60 -2.32 -2.25
CA TYR A 44 11.78 -0.93 -1.83
C TYR A 44 10.44 -0.36 -1.36
N PHE A 45 10.47 0.34 -0.23
CA PHE A 45 9.31 1.04 0.32
C PHE A 45 9.69 2.45 0.71
N LYS A 46 8.86 3.44 0.32
CA LYS A 46 9.04 4.82 0.75
C LYS A 46 7.68 5.45 1.03
N ASP A 47 7.61 6.22 2.12
CA ASP A 47 6.54 7.15 2.40
C ASP A 47 7.16 8.49 2.85
N PRO A 48 6.37 9.51 3.25
CA PRO A 48 6.95 10.80 3.67
C PRO A 48 7.91 10.73 4.84
N PHE A 49 7.86 9.67 5.67
CA PHE A 49 8.67 9.54 6.88
C PHE A 49 9.67 8.38 6.83
N ASN A 50 9.51 7.43 5.91
CA ASN A 50 10.29 6.21 5.87
C ASN A 50 10.85 5.94 4.48
N GLU A 51 12.05 5.37 4.43
CA GLU A 51 12.61 4.82 3.21
C GLU A 51 13.40 3.57 3.61
N VAL A 52 12.93 2.40 3.20
CA VAL A 52 13.48 1.12 3.66
C VAL A 52 13.54 0.11 2.53
N ARG A 53 14.28 -0.97 2.74
CA ARG A 53 14.35 -2.11 1.83
C ARG A 53 14.20 -3.42 2.59
N GLY A 54 13.49 -4.36 1.96
CA GLY A 54 13.30 -5.71 2.46
C GLY A 54 12.09 -5.86 3.35
N VAL A 55 11.56 -7.08 3.36
CA VAL A 55 10.33 -7.40 4.10
C VAL A 55 10.44 -7.12 5.59
N PRO A 56 11.55 -7.48 6.29
CA PRO A 56 11.66 -7.19 7.72
C PRO A 56 11.56 -5.70 8.05
N ALA A 57 12.18 -4.85 7.24
CA ALA A 57 12.14 -3.39 7.45
C ALA A 57 10.74 -2.82 7.13
N ILE A 58 10.10 -3.32 6.07
CA ILE A 58 8.72 -2.95 5.74
C ILE A 58 7.77 -3.35 6.87
N ARG A 59 7.95 -4.55 7.43
CA ARG A 59 7.17 -5.00 8.57
C ARG A 59 7.27 -4.03 9.74
N GLN A 60 8.47 -3.53 10.04
CA GLN A 60 8.67 -2.57 11.13
C GLN A 60 7.89 -1.27 10.90
N VAL A 61 7.78 -0.80 9.66
CA VAL A 61 6.97 0.40 9.33
C VAL A 61 5.51 0.17 9.72
N PHE A 62 4.94 -0.99 9.36
CA PHE A 62 3.56 -1.32 9.69
C PHE A 62 3.37 -1.59 11.19
N GLU A 63 4.31 -2.26 11.83
CA GLU A 63 4.26 -2.48 13.28
C GLU A 63 4.23 -1.15 14.04
N HIS A 64 5.05 -0.18 13.62
CA HIS A 64 5.06 1.15 14.20
C HIS A 64 3.72 1.87 14.00
N MET A 65 3.11 1.72 12.83
CA MET A 65 1.77 2.26 12.55
C MET A 65 0.74 1.71 13.55
N TYR A 66 0.72 0.40 13.75
CA TYR A 66 -0.21 -0.23 14.71
C TYR A 66 0.06 0.17 16.15
N ALA A 67 1.32 0.42 16.51
CA ALA A 67 1.67 0.89 17.85
C ALA A 67 1.25 2.34 18.10
N SER A 68 1.16 3.15 17.04
CA SER A 68 0.93 4.60 17.14
C SER A 68 -0.52 5.01 16.91
N LEU A 69 -1.27 4.23 16.13
CA LEU A 69 -2.62 4.58 15.69
C LEU A 69 -3.62 3.50 16.08
N ALA A 70 -4.85 3.92 16.36
CA ALA A 70 -5.95 3.03 16.69
C ALA A 70 -6.83 2.80 15.47
N GLN A 71 -7.18 1.54 15.22
CA GLN A 71 -8.10 1.11 14.16
C GLN A 71 -7.72 1.65 12.77
N PRO A 72 -6.45 1.53 12.35
CA PRO A 72 -6.04 2.01 11.03
C PRO A 72 -6.74 1.18 9.94
N ARG A 73 -7.21 1.87 8.90
CA ARG A 73 -7.95 1.26 7.81
C ARG A 73 -7.65 1.98 6.50
N PHE A 74 -7.34 1.21 5.46
CA PHE A 74 -7.22 1.72 4.10
C PHE A 74 -8.52 1.48 3.34
N VAL A 75 -9.00 2.50 2.66
CA VAL A 75 -10.12 2.42 1.72
C VAL A 75 -9.57 2.80 0.35
N VAL A 76 -9.47 1.84 -0.56
CA VAL A 76 -8.97 2.08 -1.91
C VAL A 76 -10.06 2.72 -2.75
N THR A 77 -9.80 3.91 -3.27
CA THR A 77 -10.77 4.68 -4.05
C THR A 77 -10.54 4.60 -5.54
N GLY A 78 -9.37 4.14 -5.99
CA GLY A 78 -9.06 3.98 -7.40
C GLY A 78 -7.86 3.08 -7.61
N CYS A 79 -7.80 2.46 -8.79
CA CYS A 79 -6.70 1.59 -9.19
C CYS A 79 -6.48 1.74 -10.69
N ILE A 80 -5.28 2.16 -11.06
CA ILE A 80 -4.86 2.30 -12.46
C ILE A 80 -3.71 1.33 -12.68
N VAL A 81 -3.84 0.46 -13.68
CA VAL A 81 -2.81 -0.56 -13.99
C VAL A 81 -2.25 -0.26 -15.37
N ASP A 82 -0.93 -0.20 -15.47
CA ASP A 82 -0.21 -0.03 -16.71
C ASP A 82 1.00 -0.97 -16.73
N GLY A 83 0.92 -2.03 -17.54
CA GLY A 83 1.96 -3.05 -17.58
C GLY A 83 2.18 -3.68 -16.22
N ALA A 84 3.42 -3.68 -15.74
CA ALA A 84 3.82 -4.21 -14.44
C ALA A 84 3.78 -3.17 -13.32
N GLU A 85 3.11 -2.05 -13.54
CA GLU A 85 2.97 -0.99 -12.56
C GLU A 85 1.50 -0.71 -12.29
N CYS A 86 1.20 -0.22 -11.10
CA CYS A 86 -0.12 0.32 -10.84
C CYS A 86 -0.03 1.53 -9.91
N PHE A 87 -1.08 2.34 -9.92
CA PHE A 87 -1.23 3.44 -8.99
C PHE A 87 -2.58 3.32 -8.30
N LEU A 88 -2.54 3.27 -6.98
CA LEU A 88 -3.75 3.26 -6.14
C LEU A 88 -3.98 4.64 -5.59
N THR A 89 -5.25 5.05 -5.52
CA THR A 89 -5.65 6.15 -4.66
C THR A 89 -6.41 5.58 -3.47
N TRP A 90 -6.24 6.17 -2.29
CA TRP A 90 -6.84 5.65 -1.08
C TRP A 90 -7.10 6.74 -0.05
N ASP A 91 -8.07 6.44 0.84
CA ASP A 91 -8.25 7.14 2.10
C ASP A 91 -7.70 6.26 3.22
N PHE A 92 -6.81 6.81 4.02
CA PHE A 92 -6.30 6.15 5.21
C PHE A 92 -7.01 6.73 6.42
N GLN A 93 -7.80 5.91 7.09
CA GLN A 93 -8.63 6.33 8.22
C GLN A 93 -8.10 5.70 9.50
N PHE A 94 -8.05 6.48 10.56
CA PHE A 94 -7.57 6.02 11.87
C PHE A 94 -8.07 6.93 12.97
N HIS A 95 -7.87 6.48 14.21
CA HIS A 95 -8.02 7.32 15.41
C HIS A 95 -6.66 7.46 16.07
N PHE A 96 -6.40 8.57 16.71
CA PHE A 96 -5.22 8.68 17.56
C PHE A 96 -5.39 7.78 18.78
N SER A 97 -4.31 7.08 19.16
CA SER A 97 -4.31 6.24 20.36
C SER A 97 -4.22 7.07 21.64
N ARG A 98 -3.80 8.34 21.50
CA ARG A 98 -3.76 9.34 22.58
C ARG A 98 -4.38 10.61 22.03
N PHE A 99 -4.91 11.47 22.88
CA PHE A 99 -5.53 12.76 22.53
C PHE A 99 -6.63 12.57 21.45
N ASP A 100 -7.78 13.13 21.69
CA ASP A 100 -8.92 13.12 20.77
C ASP A 100 -9.14 11.76 20.07
N THR A 101 -9.17 10.69 20.87
CA THR A 101 -9.27 9.32 20.38
C THR A 101 -10.60 9.00 19.70
N ARG A 102 -11.60 9.87 19.85
CA ARG A 102 -12.95 9.70 19.28
C ARG A 102 -13.06 10.20 17.85
N ALA A 103 -12.23 11.18 17.47
CA ALA A 103 -12.30 11.77 16.15
C ALA A 103 -11.67 10.84 15.11
N LEU A 104 -12.42 10.57 14.03
CA LEU A 104 -11.89 9.86 12.88
C LEU A 104 -10.96 10.79 12.10
N GLN A 105 -9.72 10.35 11.90
CA GLN A 105 -8.76 11.05 11.06
C GLN A 105 -8.77 10.41 9.67
N THR A 106 -8.62 11.22 8.62
CA THR A 106 -8.52 10.73 7.26
C THR A 106 -7.34 11.40 6.56
N VAL A 107 -6.44 10.58 6.02
CA VAL A 107 -5.33 11.02 5.17
C VAL A 107 -5.58 10.48 3.76
N ARG A 108 -5.62 11.39 2.79
CA ARG A 108 -5.79 11.02 1.38
C ARG A 108 -4.43 10.87 0.74
N GLY A 109 -4.25 9.81 -0.02
CA GLY A 109 -2.98 9.58 -0.66
C GLY A 109 -3.07 8.60 -1.80
N GLY A 110 -1.92 8.19 -2.29
CA GLY A 110 -1.79 7.19 -3.33
C GLY A 110 -0.51 6.41 -3.21
N SER A 111 -0.49 5.24 -3.85
CA SER A 111 0.66 4.35 -3.87
C SER A 111 1.06 4.05 -5.31
N HIS A 112 2.32 4.29 -5.63
CA HIS A 112 2.92 3.83 -6.87
C HIS A 112 3.56 2.46 -6.59
N LEU A 113 3.14 1.46 -7.34
CA LEU A 113 3.53 0.07 -7.14
C LEU A 113 4.15 -0.49 -8.42
N LYS A 114 5.23 -1.27 -8.28
CA LYS A 114 5.83 -2.01 -9.39
C LYS A 114 5.98 -3.46 -9.00
N PHE A 115 5.54 -4.35 -9.90
CA PHE A 115 5.59 -5.79 -9.70
C PHE A 115 6.79 -6.40 -10.40
N ASN A 116 7.37 -7.44 -9.79
CA ASN A 116 8.34 -8.28 -10.48
C ASN A 116 7.61 -9.32 -11.37
N PRO A 117 8.34 -10.10 -12.19
CA PRO A 117 7.70 -11.10 -13.04
C PRO A 117 6.87 -12.17 -12.30
N ALA A 118 7.17 -12.39 -11.01
CA ALA A 118 6.40 -13.32 -10.18
C ALA A 118 5.12 -12.70 -9.59
N GLY A 119 4.85 -11.42 -9.86
CA GLY A 119 3.68 -10.73 -9.34
C GLY A 119 3.83 -10.22 -7.92
N LEU A 120 5.05 -10.17 -7.38
CA LEU A 120 5.34 -9.61 -6.07
C LEU A 120 5.76 -8.14 -6.20
N LEU A 121 5.46 -7.35 -5.18
CA LEU A 121 5.85 -5.95 -5.14
C LEU A 121 7.37 -5.82 -4.99
N ALA A 122 8.02 -5.22 -5.98
CA ALA A 122 9.43 -4.85 -5.90
C ALA A 122 9.61 -3.39 -5.48
N PHE A 123 8.60 -2.56 -5.71
CA PHE A 123 8.62 -1.13 -5.43
C PHE A 123 7.25 -0.71 -4.89
N HIS A 124 7.25 0.05 -3.80
CA HIS A 124 6.05 0.62 -3.20
C HIS A 124 6.40 2.02 -2.67
N ARG A 125 5.83 3.05 -3.27
CA ARG A 125 6.01 4.40 -2.78
C ARG A 125 4.66 5.07 -2.54
N ASP A 126 4.46 5.51 -1.30
CA ASP A 126 3.28 6.25 -0.90
C ASP A 126 3.50 7.76 -1.08
N TYR A 127 2.50 8.42 -1.62
CA TYR A 127 2.46 9.86 -1.80
C TYR A 127 1.29 10.44 -1.03
N TRP A 128 1.59 11.29 -0.07
CA TRP A 128 0.59 12.12 0.60
C TRP A 128 1.29 13.33 1.19
N ASP A 129 0.54 14.44 1.30
CA ASP A 129 1.10 15.67 1.84
C ASP A 129 0.89 15.69 3.35
N ALA A 130 1.97 15.48 4.11
CA ALA A 130 1.91 15.45 5.57
C ALA A 130 1.47 16.82 6.13
N ALA A 131 1.86 17.92 5.49
CA ALA A 131 1.46 19.26 5.94
C ALA A 131 -0.04 19.50 5.68
N GLU A 132 -0.56 19.10 4.52
CA GLU A 132 -1.97 19.29 4.18
C GLU A 132 -2.87 18.37 4.99
N GLU A 133 -2.48 17.09 5.15
CA GLU A 133 -3.36 16.09 5.73
C GLU A 133 -3.26 15.98 7.25
N LEU A 134 -2.12 16.36 7.86
CA LEU A 134 -1.91 16.23 9.31
C LEU A 134 -1.86 17.55 10.05
N TYR A 135 -1.72 18.67 9.36
CA TYR A 135 -1.60 19.98 10.01
C TYR A 135 -2.67 20.98 9.55
#